data_e12f18e13c81c27584649ebd2775ce62
#
_entry.id   e12f18e13c81c27584649ebd2775ce62
#
_cell.length_a   1.000
_cell.length_b   1.000
_cell.length_c   1.000
_cell.angle_alpha   90.00
_cell.angle_beta   90.00
_cell.angle_gamma   90.00
#
_symmetry.space_group_name_H-M   'P 1'
#
loop_
_entity.id
_entity.type
_entity.pdbx_description
1 polymer ?
#
loop_
_entity_poly.entity_id
_entity_poly.type
_entity_poly.pdbx_seq_one_letter_code
_entity_poly.pdbx_strand_id
1 'polypeptide(L)'
;MLDLTKTQDAHIDQRLRSDVMIWLNSVRADGRPHSAAVWFLWDGSAFLIFSQPNTQKIRNLRQNTNVLLALDDTKNGSDVIQVEGKAELLEGNNEVSATLPAFVEKYGAMIKNMGSKPEDMAADYSQAIRITPTKFVGL
;
A
#
# COMPACT_ATOMS: atom_id res chain seq x y z
N MET A 1 -15.51 9.93 -0.04
CA MET A 1 -14.55 9.11 -0.78
C MET A 1 -15.23 7.90 -1.42
N LEU A 2 -15.05 6.66 -0.93
CA LEU A 2 -15.87 5.55 -1.42
C LEU A 2 -17.24 5.57 -0.75
N ASP A 3 -18.28 5.37 -1.54
CA ASP A 3 -19.66 5.25 -1.05
C ASP A 3 -20.06 3.77 -1.12
N LEU A 4 -20.00 3.07 0.02
CA LEU A 4 -20.23 1.64 0.08
C LEU A 4 -21.68 1.24 -0.23
N THR A 5 -22.58 2.19 -0.35
CA THR A 5 -23.95 1.91 -0.84
C THR A 5 -23.97 1.69 -2.35
N LYS A 6 -22.94 2.10 -3.07
CA LYS A 6 -22.79 1.87 -4.51
C LYS A 6 -22.05 0.57 -4.74
N THR A 7 -22.57 -0.25 -5.66
CA THR A 7 -22.00 -1.59 -5.94
C THR A 7 -20.53 -1.52 -6.36
N GLN A 8 -20.17 -0.58 -7.24
CA GLN A 8 -18.78 -0.47 -7.69
C GLN A 8 -17.85 -0.04 -6.57
N ASP A 9 -18.23 0.92 -5.75
CA ASP A 9 -17.40 1.39 -4.64
C ASP A 9 -17.24 0.30 -3.57
N ALA A 10 -18.29 -0.46 -3.29
CA ALA A 10 -18.24 -1.59 -2.38
C ALA A 10 -17.28 -2.69 -2.90
N HIS A 11 -17.26 -2.92 -4.21
CA HIS A 11 -16.35 -3.87 -4.84
C HIS A 11 -14.90 -3.40 -4.73
N ILE A 12 -14.65 -2.11 -4.96
CA ILE A 12 -13.31 -1.52 -4.79
C ILE A 12 -12.84 -1.69 -3.33
N ASP A 13 -13.68 -1.34 -2.36
CA ASP A 13 -13.35 -1.47 -0.94
C ASP A 13 -13.01 -2.93 -0.58
N GLN A 14 -13.81 -3.88 -1.07
CA GLN A 14 -13.57 -5.31 -0.82
C GLN A 14 -12.21 -5.75 -1.36
N ARG A 15 -11.88 -5.36 -2.59
CA ARG A 15 -10.60 -5.72 -3.20
C ARG A 15 -9.43 -5.10 -2.44
N LEU A 16 -9.56 -3.84 -2.03
CA LEU A 16 -8.51 -3.17 -1.25
C LEU A 16 -8.27 -3.83 0.11
N ARG A 17 -9.29 -4.48 0.69
CA ARG A 17 -9.13 -5.20 1.96
C ARG A 17 -8.55 -6.59 1.79
N SER A 18 -8.83 -7.26 0.68
CA SER A 18 -8.50 -8.67 0.49
C SER A 18 -7.30 -8.94 -0.41
N ASP A 19 -6.98 -8.06 -1.36
CA ASP A 19 -5.86 -8.29 -2.27
C ASP A 19 -4.54 -8.20 -1.49
N VAL A 20 -3.59 -9.08 -1.87
CA VAL A 20 -2.33 -9.25 -1.13
C VAL A 20 -1.34 -8.15 -1.46
N MET A 21 -1.26 -7.76 -2.71
CA MET A 21 -0.21 -6.90 -3.25
C MET A 21 -0.82 -5.78 -4.09
N ILE A 22 -0.21 -4.61 -4.01
CA ILE A 22 -0.56 -3.47 -4.83
C ILE A 22 0.72 -2.88 -5.45
N TRP A 23 0.59 -2.33 -6.66
CA TRP A 23 1.69 -1.61 -7.29
C TRP A 23 1.71 -0.18 -6.76
N LEU A 24 2.86 0.23 -6.20
CA LEU A 24 3.10 1.60 -5.77
C LEU A 24 3.96 2.27 -6.83
N ASN A 25 3.39 3.26 -7.50
CA ASN A 25 4.04 4.04 -8.54
C ASN A 25 4.40 5.41 -7.98
N SER A 26 5.66 5.78 -8.12
CA SER A 26 6.20 7.05 -7.64
C SER A 26 7.14 7.63 -8.68
N VAL A 27 7.69 8.81 -8.43
CA VAL A 27 8.49 9.54 -9.40
C VAL A 27 9.87 9.82 -8.82
N ARG A 28 10.91 9.45 -9.55
CA ARG A 28 12.29 9.78 -9.18
C ARG A 28 12.54 11.29 -9.27
N ALA A 29 13.60 11.75 -8.60
CA ALA A 29 13.97 13.17 -8.60
C ALA A 29 14.17 13.73 -10.03
N ASP A 30 14.59 12.90 -10.97
CA ASP A 30 14.80 13.29 -12.37
C ASP A 30 13.55 13.15 -13.26
N GLY A 31 12.40 12.83 -12.65
CA GLY A 31 11.14 12.71 -13.36
C GLY A 31 10.82 11.33 -13.91
N ARG A 32 11.74 10.36 -13.86
CA ARG A 32 11.47 9.01 -14.35
C ARG A 32 10.52 8.28 -13.40
N PRO A 33 9.50 7.58 -13.93
CA PRO A 33 8.59 6.82 -13.07
C PRO A 33 9.28 5.59 -12.47
N HIS A 34 8.77 5.16 -11.32
CA HIS A 34 9.24 3.96 -10.62
C HIS A 34 8.02 3.18 -10.12
N SER A 35 8.11 1.86 -10.16
CA SER A 35 7.02 1.00 -9.73
C SER A 35 7.57 -0.09 -8.81
N ALA A 36 6.86 -0.35 -7.71
CA ALA A 36 7.22 -1.39 -6.76
C ALA A 36 5.96 -2.15 -6.33
N ALA A 37 6.07 -3.48 -6.26
CA ALA A 37 5.02 -4.32 -5.68
C ALA A 37 5.18 -4.30 -4.16
N VAL A 38 4.12 -3.98 -3.45
CA VAL A 38 4.15 -3.85 -1.99
C VAL A 38 2.94 -4.51 -1.34
N TRP A 39 3.13 -4.98 -0.10
CA TRP A 39 2.00 -5.36 0.75
C TRP A 39 1.38 -4.09 1.32
N PHE A 40 0.09 -4.14 1.63
CA PHE A 40 -0.62 -2.95 2.08
C PHE A 40 -1.80 -3.27 2.98
N LEU A 41 -2.15 -2.31 3.81
CA LEU A 41 -3.42 -2.30 4.55
C LEU A 41 -4.28 -1.16 4.01
N TRP A 42 -5.58 -1.41 3.95
CA TRP A 42 -6.59 -0.41 3.65
C TRP A 42 -7.58 -0.40 4.82
N ASP A 43 -7.78 0.75 5.44
CA ASP A 43 -8.65 0.88 6.62
C ASP A 43 -10.01 1.54 6.31
N GLY A 44 -10.29 1.76 5.04
CA GLY A 44 -11.48 2.49 4.59
C GLY A 44 -11.23 3.97 4.33
N SER A 45 -10.09 4.50 4.77
CA SER A 45 -9.74 5.93 4.63
C SER A 45 -8.35 6.14 4.04
N ALA A 46 -7.40 5.29 4.40
CA ALA A 46 -6.01 5.44 3.98
C ALA A 46 -5.35 4.08 3.81
N PHE A 47 -4.24 4.09 3.07
CA PHE A 47 -3.37 2.93 2.91
C PHE A 47 -2.20 3.04 3.88
N LEU A 48 -1.74 1.89 4.37
CA LEU A 48 -0.53 1.78 5.17
C LEU A 48 0.38 0.74 4.54
N ILE A 49 1.61 1.12 4.27
CA ILE A 49 2.62 0.28 3.63
C ILE A 49 3.89 0.33 4.46
N PHE A 50 4.55 -0.82 4.63
CA PHE A 50 5.83 -0.90 5.29
C PHE A 50 6.92 -1.19 4.28
N SER A 51 8.04 -0.48 4.40
CA SER A 51 9.16 -0.57 3.48
C SER A 51 10.46 -0.69 4.26
N GLN A 52 11.45 -1.30 3.64
CA GLN A 52 12.83 -1.12 4.09
C GLN A 52 13.19 0.36 3.93
N PRO A 53 13.99 0.91 4.85
CA PRO A 53 14.43 2.31 4.73
C PRO A 53 15.40 2.47 3.57
N ASN A 54 15.46 3.66 2.98
CA ASN A 54 16.42 4.06 1.95
C ASN A 54 16.30 3.30 0.61
N THR A 55 15.16 2.65 0.35
CA THR A 55 14.86 2.09 -0.98
C THR A 55 14.54 3.22 -1.97
N GLN A 56 14.50 2.88 -3.28
CA GLN A 56 14.20 3.87 -4.30
C GLN A 56 12.84 4.56 -4.05
N LYS A 57 11.80 3.78 -3.66
CA LYS A 57 10.50 4.36 -3.37
C LYS A 57 10.55 5.37 -2.21
N ILE A 58 11.32 5.09 -1.18
CA ILE A 58 11.46 6.01 -0.05
C ILE A 58 12.18 7.30 -0.49
N ARG A 59 13.27 7.18 -1.25
CA ARG A 59 13.96 8.35 -1.81
C ARG A 59 13.04 9.20 -2.68
N ASN A 60 12.20 8.53 -3.49
CA ASN A 60 11.22 9.21 -4.34
C ASN A 60 10.23 10.02 -3.51
N LEU A 61 9.68 9.41 -2.45
CA LEU A 61 8.64 10.03 -1.62
C LEU A 61 9.18 11.21 -0.81
N ARG A 62 10.48 11.26 -0.55
CA ARG A 62 11.09 12.43 0.11
C ARG A 62 11.10 13.66 -0.81
N GLN A 63 11.06 13.46 -2.12
CA GLN A 63 11.10 14.52 -3.13
C GLN A 63 9.72 14.85 -3.69
N ASN A 64 8.88 13.83 -3.88
CA ASN A 64 7.57 13.98 -4.50
C ASN A 64 6.59 13.02 -3.85
N THR A 65 5.57 13.55 -3.18
CA THR A 65 4.59 12.76 -2.44
C THR A 65 3.42 12.28 -3.29
N ASN A 66 3.35 12.65 -4.55
CA ASN A 66 2.31 12.18 -5.45
C ASN A 66 2.57 10.72 -5.83
N VAL A 67 1.55 9.89 -5.66
CA VAL A 67 1.65 8.46 -5.97
C VAL A 67 0.42 7.98 -6.73
N LEU A 68 0.59 6.86 -7.44
CA LEU A 68 -0.49 6.11 -8.04
C LEU A 68 -0.39 4.67 -7.54
N LEU A 69 -1.46 4.19 -6.93
CA LEU A 69 -1.60 2.78 -6.56
C LEU A 69 -2.42 2.07 -7.61
N ALA A 70 -2.06 0.83 -7.94
CA ALA A 70 -2.79 0.06 -8.93
C ALA A 70 -2.93 -1.40 -8.49
N LEU A 71 -4.16 -1.90 -8.54
CA LEU A 71 -4.49 -3.31 -8.46
C LEU A 71 -4.77 -3.80 -9.86
N ASP A 72 -4.04 -4.83 -10.29
CA ASP A 72 -4.37 -5.51 -11.53
C ASP A 72 -5.28 -6.72 -11.25
N ASP A 73 -5.69 -7.39 -12.31
CA ASP A 73 -6.50 -8.60 -12.19
C ASP A 73 -6.02 -9.66 -13.18
N THR A 74 -6.68 -10.82 -13.12
CA THR A 74 -6.45 -11.90 -14.08
C THR A 74 -7.57 -11.98 -15.12
N LYS A 75 -8.40 -10.91 -15.25
CA LYS A 75 -9.62 -10.90 -16.07
C LYS A 75 -9.48 -9.96 -17.26
N ASN A 76 -8.35 -10.00 -17.93
CA ASN A 76 -8.08 -9.20 -19.14
C ASN A 76 -8.22 -7.69 -18.94
N GLY A 77 -7.92 -7.20 -17.73
CA GLY A 77 -8.02 -5.78 -17.42
C GLY A 77 -9.43 -5.28 -17.09
N SER A 78 -10.39 -6.19 -16.90
CA SER A 78 -11.78 -5.79 -16.65
C SER A 78 -12.06 -5.39 -15.19
N ASP A 79 -11.12 -5.61 -14.28
CA ASP A 79 -11.29 -5.30 -12.86
C ASP A 79 -10.04 -4.62 -12.29
N VAL A 80 -9.42 -3.76 -13.06
CA VAL A 80 -8.26 -2.95 -12.65
C VAL A 80 -8.76 -1.76 -11.82
N ILE A 81 -8.05 -1.48 -10.73
CA ILE A 81 -8.36 -0.34 -9.85
C ILE A 81 -7.12 0.52 -9.74
N GLN A 82 -7.27 1.82 -9.94
CA GLN A 82 -6.20 2.79 -9.74
C GLN A 82 -6.62 3.80 -8.68
N VAL A 83 -5.66 4.19 -7.85
CA VAL A 83 -5.89 5.18 -6.79
C VAL A 83 -4.79 6.22 -6.84
N GLU A 84 -5.15 7.46 -7.16
CA GLU A 84 -4.24 8.59 -7.01
C GLU A 84 -4.23 9.02 -5.56
N GLY A 85 -3.06 9.35 -5.03
CA GLY A 85 -2.96 9.72 -3.63
C GLY A 85 -1.73 10.52 -3.29
N LYS A 86 -1.68 10.92 -2.02
CA LYS A 86 -0.56 11.61 -1.41
C LYS A 86 0.06 10.73 -0.34
N ALA A 87 1.38 10.57 -0.41
CA ALA A 87 2.13 9.76 0.54
C ALA A 87 2.74 10.61 1.64
N GLU A 88 2.80 10.02 2.83
CA GLU A 88 3.46 10.59 3.99
C GLU A 88 4.37 9.53 4.60
N LEU A 89 5.63 9.86 4.82
CA LEU A 89 6.55 8.99 5.54
C LEU A 89 6.34 9.21 7.04
N LEU A 90 5.95 8.15 7.75
CA LEU A 90 5.70 8.20 9.18
C LEU A 90 7.02 7.94 9.91
N GLU A 91 7.64 9.00 10.43
CA GLU A 91 8.93 8.90 11.09
C GLU A 91 8.76 9.05 12.60
N GLY A 92 9.56 8.27 13.35
CA GLY A 92 9.56 8.35 14.80
C GLY A 92 8.32 7.79 15.49
N ASN A 93 7.45 7.11 14.77
CA ASN A 93 6.22 6.55 15.33
C ASN A 93 6.37 5.03 15.47
N ASN A 94 6.76 4.58 16.66
CA ASN A 94 6.97 3.17 16.96
C ASN A 94 5.68 2.36 17.09
N GLU A 95 4.51 3.02 17.12
CA GLU A 95 3.22 2.36 17.22
C GLU A 95 2.76 1.79 15.89
N VAL A 96 3.32 2.28 14.78
CA VAL A 96 2.92 1.88 13.44
C VAL A 96 4.03 0.99 12.85
N SER A 97 3.82 -0.32 12.92
CA SER A 97 4.79 -1.30 12.45
C SER A 97 4.09 -2.56 11.95
N ALA A 98 4.86 -3.47 11.38
CA ALA A 98 4.35 -4.75 10.89
C ALA A 98 3.83 -5.68 12.01
N THR A 99 3.94 -5.29 13.27
CA THR A 99 3.33 -6.00 14.39
C THR A 99 1.90 -5.54 14.69
N LEU A 100 1.37 -4.55 13.98
CA LEU A 100 -0.02 -4.13 14.12
C LEU A 100 -0.96 -5.32 13.96
N PRO A 101 -2.00 -5.45 14.82
CA PRO A 101 -2.92 -6.59 14.73
C PRO A 101 -3.55 -6.76 13.36
N ALA A 102 -3.95 -5.69 12.70
CA ALA A 102 -4.54 -5.76 11.36
C ALA A 102 -3.54 -6.28 10.32
N PHE A 103 -2.26 -5.93 10.43
CA PHE A 103 -1.23 -6.42 9.54
C PHE A 103 -0.97 -7.92 9.78
N VAL A 104 -0.88 -8.32 11.03
CA VAL A 104 -0.67 -9.73 11.39
C VAL A 104 -1.87 -10.58 10.96
N GLU A 105 -3.09 -10.07 11.10
CA GLU A 105 -4.29 -10.77 10.65
C GLU A 105 -4.24 -11.02 9.12
N LYS A 106 -3.87 -10.01 8.35
CA LYS A 106 -3.84 -10.11 6.89
C LYS A 106 -2.65 -10.95 6.38
N TYR A 107 -1.46 -10.76 6.94
CA TYR A 107 -0.22 -11.30 6.39
C TYR A 107 0.48 -12.34 7.27
N GLY A 108 0.00 -12.57 8.48
CA GLY A 108 0.70 -13.41 9.45
C GLY A 108 0.97 -14.83 8.95
N ALA A 109 0.00 -15.44 8.28
CA ALA A 109 0.17 -16.80 7.74
C ALA A 109 1.26 -16.83 6.65
N MET A 110 1.30 -15.81 5.78
CA MET A 110 2.33 -15.71 4.73
C MET A 110 3.72 -15.49 5.33
N ILE A 111 3.81 -14.65 6.35
CA ILE A 111 5.08 -14.39 7.05
C ILE A 111 5.58 -15.70 7.68
N LYS A 112 4.70 -16.44 8.34
CA LYS A 112 5.03 -17.73 8.95
C LYS A 112 5.50 -18.75 7.90
N ASN A 113 4.81 -18.81 6.76
CA ASN A 113 5.16 -19.72 5.66
C ASN A 113 6.50 -19.37 5.03
N MET A 114 6.95 -18.13 5.13
CA MET A 114 8.26 -17.69 4.69
C MET A 114 9.35 -17.96 5.72
N GLY A 115 9.01 -18.55 6.87
CA GLY A 115 9.95 -18.81 7.95
C GLY A 115 10.31 -17.59 8.77
N SER A 116 9.50 -16.55 8.75
CA SER A 116 9.74 -15.30 9.47
C SER A 116 8.69 -15.07 10.56
N LYS A 117 8.83 -13.98 11.29
CA LYS A 117 7.92 -13.54 12.35
C LYS A 117 7.57 -12.07 12.12
N PRO A 118 6.40 -11.61 12.62
CA PRO A 118 6.05 -10.19 12.50
C PRO A 118 7.10 -9.23 13.07
N GLU A 119 7.77 -9.59 14.17
CA GLU A 119 8.80 -8.78 14.81
C GLU A 119 10.02 -8.61 13.89
N ASP A 120 10.42 -9.67 13.20
CA ASP A 120 11.54 -9.63 12.25
C ASP A 120 11.17 -8.81 11.02
N MET A 121 9.95 -8.96 10.54
CA MET A 121 9.43 -8.16 9.44
C MET A 121 9.41 -6.67 9.83
N ALA A 122 8.98 -6.34 11.03
CA ALA A 122 8.94 -4.96 11.51
C ALA A 122 10.35 -4.35 11.62
N ALA A 123 11.34 -5.15 12.00
CA ALA A 123 12.74 -4.71 12.08
C ALA A 123 13.30 -4.38 10.71
N ASP A 124 13.00 -5.21 9.70
CA ASP A 124 13.50 -5.03 8.33
C ASP A 124 12.72 -3.97 7.56
N TYR A 125 11.40 -3.95 7.71
CA TYR A 125 10.48 -3.05 7.01
C TYR A 125 10.02 -1.95 7.97
N SER A 126 10.99 -1.19 8.45
CA SER A 126 10.81 -0.25 9.55
C SER A 126 10.23 1.09 9.13
N GLN A 127 10.18 1.39 7.83
CA GLN A 127 9.65 2.67 7.35
C GLN A 127 8.19 2.52 6.97
N ALA A 128 7.30 3.15 7.72
CA ALA A 128 5.89 3.20 7.40
C ALA A 128 5.58 4.34 6.43
N ILE A 129 4.67 4.05 5.49
CA ILE A 129 4.17 5.01 4.51
C ILE A 129 2.65 5.03 4.65
N ARG A 130 2.08 6.21 4.89
CA ARG A 130 0.63 6.40 4.82
C ARG A 130 0.28 7.08 3.51
N ILE A 131 -0.71 6.55 2.80
CA ILE A 131 -1.19 7.15 1.56
C ILE A 131 -2.65 7.50 1.72
N THR A 132 -2.96 8.79 1.54
CA THR A 132 -4.31 9.29 1.55
C THR A 132 -4.80 9.39 0.12
N PRO A 133 -5.87 8.67 -0.24
CA PRO A 133 -6.39 8.71 -1.61
C PRO A 133 -7.00 10.06 -1.93
N THR A 134 -6.80 10.49 -3.18
CA THR A 134 -7.41 11.71 -3.72
C THR A 134 -8.39 11.42 -4.85
N LYS A 135 -8.23 10.28 -5.52
CA LYS A 135 -9.14 9.88 -6.62
C LYS A 135 -9.09 8.38 -6.82
N PHE A 136 -10.26 7.75 -6.93
CA PHE A 136 -10.40 6.34 -7.31
C PHE A 136 -10.84 6.23 -8.76
N VAL A 137 -10.20 5.32 -9.50
CA VAL A 137 -10.59 4.99 -10.87
C VAL A 137 -10.75 3.47 -10.94
N GLY A 138 -11.96 3.01 -11.25
CA GLY A 138 -12.26 1.60 -11.47
C GLY A 138 -12.64 1.37 -12.93
N LEU A 139 -12.18 0.30 -13.48
CA LEU A 139 -12.50 -0.07 -14.86
C LEU A 139 -13.39 -1.30 -14.91
#